data_4af226b876485de9e7dc0d96ab1eb7d2
#
_entry.id   4af226b876485de9e7dc0d96ab1eb7d2
#
_cell.length_a   1.000
_cell.length_b   1.000
_cell.length_c   1.000
_cell.angle_alpha   90.00
_cell.angle_beta   90.00
_cell.angle_gamma   90.00
#
_symmetry.space_group_name_H-M   'P 1'
#
loop_
_entity.id
_entity.type
_entity.pdbx_description
1 polymer ?
#
loop_
_entity_poly.entity_id
_entity_poly.type
_entity_poly.pdbx_seq_one_letter_code
_entity_poly.pdbx_strand_id
1 'polypeptide(L)'
;MVFLKILFIEFVILLPVIIVLKIWTHFATLHTEKKNELRRQKLLSYLPIKTVFELLKVLEVEAQKPKEYYLKTYYIITELHFNDMCLIQGEDNWIVCYADSHAFTDEHYFQTEQEACGFFFCYYFNLT
;
A
#
# COMPACT_ATOMS: atom_id res chain seq x y z
N MET A 1 53.09 16.47 -16.59
CA MET A 1 52.25 17.68 -16.55
C MET A 1 51.02 17.58 -17.42
N VAL A 2 51.04 16.94 -18.57
CA VAL A 2 49.86 16.70 -19.39
C VAL A 2 48.83 15.87 -18.64
N PHE A 3 49.25 14.91 -17.84
CA PHE A 3 48.39 14.02 -17.04
C PHE A 3 47.56 14.78 -15.98
N LEU A 4 48.19 15.75 -15.30
CA LEU A 4 47.50 16.58 -14.32
C LEU A 4 46.46 17.54 -14.93
N LYS A 5 46.72 18.04 -16.13
CA LYS A 5 45.74 18.86 -16.88
C LYS A 5 44.54 18.07 -17.31
N ILE A 6 44.70 16.82 -17.75
CA ILE A 6 43.58 15.92 -18.14
C ILE A 6 42.72 15.59 -16.92
N LEU A 7 43.34 15.25 -15.77
CA LEU A 7 42.61 15.00 -14.52
C LEU A 7 41.85 16.24 -14.03
N PHE A 8 42.40 17.41 -14.16
CA PHE A 8 41.74 18.67 -13.77
C PHE A 8 40.55 18.98 -14.67
N ILE A 9 40.66 18.76 -15.98
CA ILE A 9 39.55 18.94 -16.95
C ILE A 9 38.42 17.95 -16.67
N GLU A 10 38.74 16.71 -16.42
CA GLU A 10 37.74 15.69 -16.04
C GLU A 10 37.01 16.06 -14.75
N PHE A 11 37.71 16.52 -13.75
CA PHE A 11 37.14 16.98 -12.49
C PHE A 11 36.21 18.17 -12.67
N VAL A 12 36.61 19.16 -13.48
CA VAL A 12 35.79 20.35 -13.77
C VAL A 12 34.53 20.02 -14.55
N ILE A 13 34.55 18.99 -15.41
CA ILE A 13 33.37 18.53 -16.18
C ILE A 13 32.44 17.67 -15.32
N LEU A 14 33.01 16.76 -14.50
CA LEU A 14 32.23 15.83 -13.66
C LEU A 14 31.51 16.52 -12.51
N LEU A 15 32.11 17.52 -11.88
CA LEU A 15 31.53 18.20 -10.72
C LEU A 15 30.16 18.85 -11.00
N PRO A 16 29.98 19.63 -12.08
CA PRO A 16 28.67 20.18 -12.43
C PRO A 16 27.62 19.10 -12.73
N VAL A 17 28.02 18.03 -13.40
CA VAL A 17 27.12 16.88 -13.70
C VAL A 17 26.63 16.22 -12.41
N ILE A 18 27.50 16.01 -11.45
CA ILE A 18 27.15 15.43 -10.13
C ILE A 18 26.16 16.36 -9.40
N ILE A 19 26.39 17.66 -9.42
CA ILE A 19 25.51 18.64 -8.79
C ILE A 19 24.13 18.64 -9.45
N VAL A 20 24.04 18.63 -10.76
CA VAL A 20 22.78 18.58 -11.52
C VAL A 20 22.01 17.29 -11.21
N LEU A 21 22.69 16.15 -11.16
CA LEU A 21 22.07 14.87 -10.81
C LEU A 21 21.52 14.86 -9.37
N LYS A 22 22.23 15.44 -8.42
CA LYS A 22 21.77 15.57 -7.03
C LYS A 22 20.53 16.46 -6.93
N ILE A 23 20.51 17.58 -7.64
CA ILE A 23 19.35 18.47 -7.70
C ILE A 23 18.16 17.74 -8.31
N TRP A 24 18.35 17.04 -9.41
CA TRP A 24 17.31 16.26 -10.09
C TRP A 24 16.71 15.20 -9.17
N THR A 25 17.55 14.38 -8.50
CA THR A 25 17.08 13.35 -7.59
C THR A 25 16.33 13.94 -6.41
N HIS A 26 16.76 15.08 -5.89
CA HIS A 26 16.07 15.79 -4.80
C HIS A 26 14.68 16.24 -5.22
N PHE A 27 14.53 16.88 -6.39
CA PHE A 27 13.22 17.28 -6.92
C PHE A 27 12.33 16.09 -7.22
N ALA A 28 12.86 15.02 -7.80
CA ALA A 28 12.12 13.79 -8.06
C ALA A 28 11.59 13.16 -6.76
N THR A 29 12.40 13.12 -5.70
CA THR A 29 12.00 12.62 -4.39
C THR A 29 10.89 13.47 -3.76
N LEU A 30 11.02 14.80 -3.78
CA LEU A 30 9.99 15.71 -3.28
C LEU A 30 8.67 15.57 -4.04
N HIS A 31 8.72 15.42 -5.35
CA HIS A 31 7.52 15.22 -6.17
C HIS A 31 6.83 13.91 -5.83
N THR A 32 7.60 12.85 -5.64
CA THR A 32 7.08 11.53 -5.27
C THR A 32 6.45 11.54 -3.88
N GLU A 33 7.09 12.18 -2.90
CA GLU A 33 6.57 12.33 -1.54
C GLU A 33 5.24 13.11 -1.54
N LYS A 34 5.15 14.20 -2.28
CA LYS A 34 3.92 14.98 -2.42
C LYS A 34 2.79 14.18 -3.05
N LYS A 35 3.09 13.41 -4.09
CA LYS A 35 2.13 12.54 -4.76
C LYS A 35 1.63 11.44 -3.83
N ASN A 36 2.53 10.82 -3.05
CA ASN A 36 2.18 9.80 -2.08
C ASN A 36 1.31 10.35 -0.95
N GLU A 37 1.60 11.54 -0.45
CA GLU A 37 0.80 12.19 0.58
C GLU A 37 -0.60 12.55 0.08
N LEU A 38 -0.75 13.05 -1.15
CA LEU A 38 -2.04 13.31 -1.76
C LEU A 38 -2.88 12.04 -1.92
N ARG A 39 -2.25 10.95 -2.34
CA ARG A 39 -2.90 9.63 -2.42
C ARG A 39 -3.34 9.14 -1.05
N ARG A 40 -2.50 9.27 -0.04
CA ARG A 40 -2.83 8.90 1.34
C ARG A 40 -4.02 9.69 1.85
N GLN A 41 -4.05 11.00 1.64
CA GLN A 41 -5.18 11.87 2.04
C GLN A 41 -6.47 11.47 1.31
N LYS A 42 -6.39 11.16 0.03
CA LYS A 42 -7.53 10.66 -0.74
C LYS A 42 -8.07 9.36 -0.16
N LEU A 43 -7.20 8.40 0.14
CA LEU A 43 -7.60 7.13 0.73
C LEU A 43 -8.22 7.33 2.12
N LEU A 44 -7.63 8.17 2.96
CA LEU A 44 -8.17 8.48 4.28
C LEU A 44 -9.55 9.14 4.21
N SER A 45 -9.88 9.83 3.12
CA SER A 45 -11.19 10.47 2.93
C SER A 45 -12.34 9.48 2.78
N TYR A 46 -12.06 8.21 2.47
CA TYR A 46 -13.08 7.16 2.42
C TYR A 46 -13.55 6.70 3.80
N LEU A 47 -12.78 6.96 4.84
CA LEU A 47 -13.16 6.58 6.19
C LEU A 47 -14.23 7.55 6.77
N PRO A 48 -15.17 7.04 7.58
CA PRO A 48 -15.30 5.67 8.04
C PRO A 48 -15.98 4.76 7.00
N ILE A 49 -15.47 3.55 6.87
CA ILE A 49 -16.08 2.48 6.07
C ILE A 49 -16.90 1.61 7.01
N LYS A 50 -18.22 1.61 6.85
CA LYS A 50 -19.13 1.00 7.83
C LYS A 50 -19.46 -0.45 7.52
N THR A 51 -19.48 -0.81 6.25
CA THR A 51 -19.91 -2.14 5.80
C THR A 51 -18.90 -2.76 4.84
N VAL A 52 -18.92 -4.07 4.76
CA VAL A 52 -18.11 -4.81 3.77
C VAL A 52 -18.50 -4.43 2.34
N PHE A 53 -19.76 -4.11 2.11
CA PHE A 53 -20.24 -3.65 0.79
C PHE A 53 -19.56 -2.33 0.38
N GLU A 54 -19.46 -1.37 1.29
CA GLU A 54 -18.73 -0.12 1.05
C GLU A 54 -17.24 -0.38 0.84
N LEU A 55 -16.64 -1.25 1.65
CA LEU A 55 -15.25 -1.65 1.50
C LEU A 55 -14.97 -2.25 0.12
N LEU A 56 -15.82 -3.14 -0.35
CA LEU A 56 -15.67 -3.76 -1.66
C LEU A 56 -15.73 -2.74 -2.80
N LYS A 57 -16.60 -1.74 -2.70
CA LYS A 57 -16.67 -0.65 -3.70
C LYS A 57 -15.38 0.14 -3.76
N VAL A 58 -14.84 0.50 -2.61
CA VAL A 58 -13.58 1.26 -2.53
C VAL A 58 -12.42 0.44 -3.06
N LEU A 59 -12.33 -0.84 -2.70
CA LEU A 59 -11.29 -1.74 -3.20
C LEU A 59 -11.36 -1.93 -4.72
N GLU A 60 -12.55 -2.03 -5.28
CA GLU A 60 -12.73 -2.15 -6.73
C GLU A 60 -12.17 -0.93 -7.46
N VAL A 61 -12.40 0.26 -6.94
CA VAL A 61 -11.91 1.51 -7.53
C VAL A 61 -10.42 1.73 -7.29
N GLU A 62 -9.97 1.61 -6.05
CA GLU A 62 -8.61 2.01 -5.67
C GLU A 62 -7.56 0.92 -5.89
N ALA A 63 -7.91 -0.33 -5.69
CA ALA A 63 -7.01 -1.46 -5.96
C ALA A 63 -7.15 -2.01 -7.39
N GLN A 64 -8.16 -1.57 -8.14
CA GLN A 64 -8.39 -1.93 -9.55
C GLN A 64 -8.52 -3.43 -9.79
N LYS A 65 -9.08 -4.15 -8.82
CA LYS A 65 -9.36 -5.58 -8.95
C LYS A 65 -10.87 -5.84 -8.96
N PRO A 66 -11.35 -6.85 -9.68
CA PRO A 66 -12.78 -7.14 -9.75
C PRO A 66 -13.35 -7.54 -8.40
N LYS A 67 -14.61 -7.21 -8.17
CA LYS A 67 -15.33 -7.48 -6.93
C LYS A 67 -15.30 -8.96 -6.54
N GLU A 68 -15.39 -9.84 -7.51
CA GLU A 68 -15.36 -11.30 -7.33
C GLU A 68 -14.09 -11.80 -6.68
N TYR A 69 -12.97 -11.14 -6.96
CA TYR A 69 -11.68 -11.44 -6.33
C TYR A 69 -11.77 -11.28 -4.80
N TYR A 70 -12.36 -10.18 -4.35
CA TYR A 70 -12.49 -9.89 -2.92
C TYR A 70 -13.53 -10.77 -2.23
N LEU A 71 -14.63 -11.07 -2.89
CA LEU A 71 -15.67 -11.91 -2.32
C LEU A 71 -15.17 -13.30 -1.96
N LYS A 72 -14.32 -13.88 -2.79
CA LYS A 72 -13.71 -15.18 -2.51
C LYS A 72 -12.78 -15.13 -1.31
N THR A 73 -12.13 -14.01 -1.12
CA THR A 73 -11.11 -13.85 -0.07
C THR A 73 -11.74 -13.49 1.27
N TYR A 74 -12.86 -12.74 1.28
CA TYR A 74 -13.33 -12.10 2.51
C TYR A 74 -14.54 -12.73 3.17
N TYR A 75 -15.40 -13.42 2.43
CA TYR A 75 -16.65 -13.92 2.98
C TYR A 75 -16.67 -15.40 3.29
N ILE A 76 -16.30 -16.18 2.34
CA ILE A 76 -16.32 -17.63 2.46
C ILE A 76 -15.00 -18.11 1.89
N ILE A 77 -14.07 -18.40 2.78
CA ILE A 77 -12.81 -18.95 2.36
C ILE A 77 -13.02 -20.43 2.10
N THR A 78 -13.38 -20.74 0.87
CA THR A 78 -13.40 -22.12 0.40
C THR A 78 -12.03 -22.58 -0.06
N GLU A 79 -11.16 -21.62 -0.40
CA GLU A 79 -9.79 -21.89 -0.84
C GLU A 79 -8.84 -20.87 -0.19
N LEU A 80 -7.76 -21.36 0.39
CA LEU A 80 -6.69 -20.53 0.93
C LEU A 80 -5.85 -19.99 -0.23
N HIS A 81 -5.88 -18.69 -0.42
CA HIS A 81 -4.97 -18.02 -1.34
C HIS A 81 -3.69 -17.62 -0.61
N PHE A 82 -2.58 -17.85 -1.27
CA PHE A 82 -1.27 -17.56 -0.71
C PHE A 82 -1.07 -16.04 -0.52
N ASN A 83 -0.74 -15.59 0.69
CA ASN A 83 -0.47 -14.19 1.05
C ASN A 83 -1.65 -13.22 0.84
N ASP A 84 -2.87 -13.69 0.85
CA ASP A 84 -4.04 -12.81 0.75
C ASP A 84 -4.53 -12.34 2.11
N MET A 85 -4.89 -11.07 2.19
CA MET A 85 -5.64 -10.54 3.32
C MET A 85 -7.09 -11.00 3.27
N CYS A 86 -7.60 -11.43 4.42
CA CYS A 86 -8.95 -11.97 4.55
C CYS A 86 -9.74 -11.19 5.59
N LEU A 87 -11.02 -10.98 5.29
CA LEU A 87 -12.01 -10.47 6.23
C LEU A 87 -13.10 -11.54 6.36
N ILE A 88 -13.26 -12.05 7.56
CA ILE A 88 -14.15 -13.17 7.84
C ILE A 88 -15.19 -12.75 8.88
N GLN A 89 -16.45 -13.06 8.62
CA GLN A 89 -17.50 -12.96 9.61
C GLN A 89 -17.54 -14.26 10.42
N GLY A 90 -17.15 -14.18 11.71
CA GLY A 90 -17.30 -15.26 12.66
C GLY A 90 -18.70 -15.27 13.30
N GLU A 91 -18.92 -16.19 14.26
CA GLU A 91 -20.22 -16.29 14.97
C GLU A 91 -20.48 -15.04 15.82
N ASP A 92 -19.50 -14.61 16.60
CA ASP A 92 -19.64 -13.50 17.55
C ASP A 92 -18.70 -12.31 17.25
N ASN A 93 -17.88 -12.42 16.20
CA ASN A 93 -16.87 -11.42 15.90
C ASN A 93 -16.55 -11.35 14.40
N TRP A 94 -15.75 -10.34 14.07
CA TRP A 94 -15.14 -10.19 12.74
C TRP A 94 -13.65 -10.41 12.86
N ILE A 95 -13.06 -11.06 11.87
CA ILE A 95 -11.65 -11.45 11.88
C ILE A 95 -10.98 -10.90 10.64
N VAL A 96 -9.87 -10.17 10.82
CA VAL A 96 -8.97 -9.79 9.74
C VAL A 96 -7.67 -10.57 9.92
N CYS A 97 -7.26 -11.27 8.89
CA CYS A 97 -6.06 -12.12 8.95
C CYS A 97 -5.40 -12.26 7.59
N TYR A 98 -4.26 -12.90 7.55
CA TYR A 98 -3.62 -13.34 6.33
C TYR A 98 -3.86 -14.83 6.10
N ALA A 99 -4.12 -15.18 4.84
CA ALA A 99 -4.13 -16.57 4.41
C ALA A 99 -2.76 -16.94 3.87
N ASP A 100 -2.12 -17.87 4.54
CA ASP A 100 -0.90 -18.51 4.09
C ASP A 100 -1.25 -19.90 3.49
N SER A 101 -0.30 -20.57 2.85
CA SER A 101 -0.52 -21.85 2.17
C SER A 101 -1.05 -22.97 3.09
N HIS A 102 -0.92 -22.85 4.41
CA HIS A 102 -1.27 -23.89 5.37
C HIS A 102 -2.22 -23.44 6.48
N ALA A 103 -2.30 -22.14 6.76
CA ALA A 103 -3.07 -21.64 7.90
C ALA A 103 -3.40 -20.15 7.76
N PHE A 104 -4.32 -19.69 8.61
CA PHE A 104 -4.51 -18.26 8.83
C PHE A 104 -3.47 -17.76 9.82
N THR A 105 -2.86 -16.62 9.51
CA THR A 105 -1.84 -15.98 10.34
C THR A 105 -2.21 -14.53 10.60
N ASP A 106 -1.60 -13.91 11.63
CA ASP A 106 -1.80 -12.52 11.99
C ASP A 106 -3.28 -12.16 12.18
N GLU A 107 -3.98 -12.94 12.99
CA GLU A 107 -5.41 -12.78 13.23
C GLU A 107 -5.69 -11.59 14.15
N HIS A 108 -6.61 -10.72 13.73
CA HIS A 108 -7.12 -9.60 14.50
C HIS A 108 -8.64 -9.73 14.62
N TYR A 109 -9.16 -9.59 15.85
CA TYR A 109 -10.56 -9.82 16.17
C TYR A 109 -11.25 -8.49 16.49
N PHE A 110 -12.43 -8.30 15.91
CA PHE A 110 -13.24 -7.09 16.09
C PHE A 110 -14.69 -7.47 16.42
N GLN A 111 -15.35 -6.65 17.24
CA GLN A 111 -16.74 -6.90 17.61
C GLN A 111 -17.72 -6.37 16.55
N THR A 112 -17.33 -5.35 15.79
CA THR A 112 -18.21 -4.72 14.81
C THR A 112 -17.62 -4.82 13.41
N GLU A 113 -18.52 -4.85 12.43
CA GLU A 113 -18.18 -4.81 11.00
C GLU A 113 -17.39 -3.54 10.65
N GLN A 114 -17.79 -2.40 11.20
CA GLN A 114 -17.14 -1.12 10.95
C GLN A 114 -15.67 -1.12 11.38
N GLU A 115 -15.39 -1.62 12.59
CA GLU A 115 -14.01 -1.72 13.09
C GLU A 115 -13.15 -2.62 12.20
N ALA A 116 -13.68 -3.78 11.82
CA ALA A 116 -12.98 -4.74 10.96
C ALA A 116 -12.71 -4.16 9.56
N CYS A 117 -13.71 -3.51 8.96
CA CYS A 117 -13.56 -2.87 7.65
C CYS A 117 -12.55 -1.73 7.68
N GLY A 118 -12.58 -0.89 8.71
CA GLY A 118 -11.62 0.20 8.89
C GLY A 118 -10.20 -0.31 9.06
N PHE A 119 -10.00 -1.33 9.87
CA PHE A 119 -8.70 -1.97 10.06
C PHE A 119 -8.20 -2.60 8.78
N PHE A 120 -9.03 -3.36 8.07
CA PHE A 120 -8.69 -3.98 6.79
C PHE A 120 -8.24 -2.92 5.78
N PHE A 121 -9.00 -1.87 5.63
CA PHE A 121 -8.70 -0.79 4.69
C PHE A 121 -7.36 -0.12 5.00
N CYS A 122 -7.14 0.27 6.24
CA CYS A 122 -5.89 0.92 6.66
C CYS A 122 -4.69 -0.01 6.51
N TYR A 123 -4.84 -1.26 6.83
CA TYR A 123 -3.77 -2.24 6.73
C TYR A 123 -3.45 -2.59 5.26
N TYR A 124 -4.46 -2.78 4.44
CA TYR A 124 -4.31 -3.09 3.01
C TYR A 124 -3.57 -1.99 2.25
N PHE A 125 -3.91 -0.74 2.51
CA PHE A 125 -3.30 0.42 1.86
C PHE A 125 -2.12 1.01 2.63
N ASN A 126 -1.72 0.38 3.73
CA ASN A 126 -0.59 0.82 4.57
C ASN A 126 -0.74 2.26 5.07
N LEU A 127 -1.91 2.58 5.63
CA LEU A 127 -2.24 3.92 6.14
C LEU A 127 -1.96 4.12 7.63
N THR A 128 -1.55 3.08 8.32
CA THR A 128 -1.21 3.10 9.76
C THR A 128 0.21 3.52 10.01
#